data_7206aa03d034114fe8992c107310f2c4
#
_entry.id   7206aa03d034114fe8992c107310f2c4
#
_cell.length_a   1.000
_cell.length_b   1.000
_cell.length_c   1.000
_cell.angle_alpha   90.00
_cell.angle_beta   90.00
_cell.angle_gamma   90.00
#
_symmetry.space_group_name_H-M   'P 1'
#
loop_
_entity.id
_entity.type
_entity.pdbx_description
1 polymer ?
#
loop_
_entity_poly.entity_id
_entity_poly.type
_entity_poly.pdbx_seq_one_letter_code
_entity_poly.pdbx_strand_id
1 'polypeptide(L)'
;MKYLLAALLPFPVVYITADAVAAQRAAESIAALSGKRTATLAAKDEVLLYRKALSKDSLFRRLNGIYALQSGCPVVTAEIDALVQLFPQKLPALCWREGEDADFASVPAQLVRLGYVRGYEVETKGTFALRGDILDIYPVNAENPVRVDFFGDTVERIKPYDLVTGERLGSVREITVLAATDVFVGERDGEKIAKALKEELKSFKSAEAYARAKEIADEILSDPAGKSPPIFCR
;
A
#
# COMPACT_ATOMS: atom_id res chain seq x y z
N MET A 1 24.14 -5.08 22.43
CA MET A 1 25.37 -4.94 21.59
C MET A 1 25.08 -4.98 20.10
N LYS A 2 24.35 -6.00 19.56
CA LYS A 2 24.05 -6.12 18.11
C LYS A 2 23.29 -4.92 17.51
N TYR A 3 22.34 -4.31 18.23
CA TYR A 3 21.61 -3.13 17.76
C TYR A 3 22.46 -1.86 17.76
N LEU A 4 23.43 -1.78 18.66
CA LEU A 4 24.37 -0.67 18.69
C LEU A 4 25.26 -0.64 17.44
N LEU A 5 25.69 -1.81 16.96
CA LEU A 5 26.44 -1.91 15.70
C LEU A 5 25.61 -1.43 14.52
N ALA A 6 24.34 -1.85 14.41
CA ALA A 6 23.46 -1.38 13.35
C ALA A 6 23.23 0.14 13.41
N ALA A 7 23.16 0.73 14.61
CA ALA A 7 23.03 2.16 14.81
C ALA A 7 24.28 2.98 14.40
N LEU A 8 25.46 2.37 14.41
CA LEU A 8 26.73 3.01 14.08
C LEU A 8 27.17 2.82 12.62
N LEU A 9 26.51 1.91 11.88
CA LEU A 9 26.85 1.67 10.47
C LEU A 9 26.52 2.88 9.59
N PRO A 10 27.26 3.09 8.47
CA PRO A 10 26.87 4.05 7.47
C PRO A 10 25.54 3.66 6.82
N PHE A 11 24.70 4.64 6.52
CA PHE A 11 23.38 4.41 5.98
C PHE A 11 23.34 4.36 4.45
N PRO A 12 22.35 3.67 3.86
CA PRO A 12 21.21 2.94 4.46
C PRO A 12 21.62 1.55 4.98
N VAL A 13 20.91 1.05 6.01
CA VAL A 13 21.11 -0.27 6.60
C VAL A 13 19.83 -1.09 6.50
N VAL A 14 19.94 -2.33 6.03
CA VAL A 14 18.89 -3.35 6.16
C VAL A 14 19.31 -4.35 7.23
N TYR A 15 18.54 -4.42 8.32
CA TYR A 15 18.81 -5.33 9.44
C TYR A 15 17.87 -6.53 9.36
N ILE A 16 18.42 -7.71 9.11
CA ILE A 16 17.64 -8.94 8.87
C ILE A 16 17.48 -9.72 10.17
N THR A 17 16.29 -10.23 10.41
CA THR A 17 15.91 -11.05 11.56
C THR A 17 15.25 -12.35 11.12
N ALA A 18 15.08 -13.28 12.07
CA ALA A 18 14.44 -14.56 11.79
C ALA A 18 12.92 -14.46 11.66
N ASP A 19 12.29 -13.49 12.34
CA ASP A 19 10.84 -13.36 12.41
C ASP A 19 10.39 -11.88 12.51
N ALA A 20 9.10 -11.64 12.29
CA ALA A 20 8.49 -10.30 12.30
C ALA A 20 8.58 -9.62 13.66
N VAL A 21 8.46 -10.37 14.78
CA VAL A 21 8.52 -9.81 16.13
C VAL A 21 9.93 -9.32 16.43
N ALA A 22 10.95 -10.09 16.03
CA ALA A 22 12.32 -9.68 16.16
C ALA A 22 12.67 -8.47 15.27
N ALA A 23 12.07 -8.38 14.07
CA ALA A 23 12.23 -7.23 13.18
C ALA A 23 11.65 -5.95 13.83
N GLN A 24 10.45 -6.03 14.36
CA GLN A 24 9.80 -4.89 15.02
C GLN A 24 10.60 -4.43 16.26
N ARG A 25 11.01 -5.36 17.14
CA ARG A 25 11.84 -5.03 18.31
C ARG A 25 13.18 -4.43 17.93
N ALA A 26 13.77 -4.90 16.82
CA ALA A 26 15.02 -4.34 16.32
C ALA A 26 14.83 -2.90 15.85
N ALA A 27 13.75 -2.61 15.11
CA ALA A 27 13.43 -1.25 14.66
C ALA A 27 13.30 -0.28 15.84
N GLU A 28 12.52 -0.65 16.84
CA GLU A 28 12.31 0.16 18.06
C GLU A 28 13.63 0.40 18.81
N SER A 29 14.42 -0.67 18.99
CA SER A 29 15.70 -0.57 19.71
C SER A 29 16.71 0.28 18.95
N ILE A 30 16.80 0.14 17.62
CA ILE A 30 17.73 0.92 16.80
C ILE A 30 17.27 2.39 16.76
N ALA A 31 15.97 2.66 16.65
CA ALA A 31 15.42 4.01 16.70
C ALA A 31 15.78 4.70 18.02
N ALA A 32 15.54 4.01 19.15
CA ALA A 32 15.84 4.53 20.49
C ALA A 32 17.35 4.81 20.70
N LEU A 33 18.23 3.97 20.15
CA LEU A 33 19.67 4.11 20.30
C LEU A 33 20.30 5.15 19.36
N SER A 34 19.75 5.29 18.14
CA SER A 34 20.34 6.12 17.09
C SER A 34 19.64 7.46 16.89
N GLY A 35 18.43 7.62 17.39
CA GLY A 35 17.56 8.75 17.09
C GLY A 35 17.11 8.83 15.61
N LYS A 36 17.41 7.81 14.81
CA LYS A 36 17.13 7.80 13.37
C LYS A 36 15.78 7.17 13.06
N ARG A 37 15.17 7.62 11.96
CA ARG A 37 13.96 7.01 11.44
C ARG A 37 14.24 5.55 11.08
N THR A 38 13.42 4.65 11.58
CA THR A 38 13.44 3.22 11.24
C THR A 38 12.09 2.81 10.64
N ALA A 39 12.10 1.76 9.85
CA ALA A 39 10.91 1.13 9.32
C ALA A 39 11.07 -0.39 9.34
N THR A 40 9.95 -1.12 9.28
CA THR A 40 9.94 -2.58 9.22
C THR A 40 9.33 -3.03 7.90
N LEU A 41 10.06 -3.86 7.15
CA LEU A 41 9.55 -4.55 5.97
C LEU A 41 8.95 -5.89 6.42
N ALA A 42 7.64 -6.00 6.38
CA ALA A 42 6.91 -7.22 6.72
C ALA A 42 6.82 -8.17 5.52
N ALA A 43 6.79 -9.47 5.79
CA ALA A 43 6.42 -10.47 4.79
C ALA A 43 4.93 -10.35 4.43
N LYS A 44 4.57 -10.85 3.26
CA LYS A 44 3.18 -11.03 2.85
C LYS A 44 2.67 -12.32 3.50
N ASP A 45 1.52 -12.23 4.15
CA ASP A 45 0.84 -13.41 4.67
C ASP A 45 0.32 -14.26 3.51
N GLU A 46 1.11 -15.22 3.05
CA GLU A 46 0.74 -16.14 2.00
C GLU A 46 0.00 -17.35 2.56
N VAL A 47 -1.25 -17.19 2.94
CA VAL A 47 -2.13 -18.34 3.16
C VAL A 47 -2.73 -18.73 1.81
N LEU A 48 -2.00 -19.55 1.05
CA LEU A 48 -2.35 -20.00 -0.31
C LEU A 48 -3.75 -20.64 -0.42
N LEU A 49 -4.32 -21.13 0.66
CA LEU A 49 -5.58 -21.86 0.66
C LEU A 49 -6.81 -21.03 1.10
N TYR A 50 -6.62 -19.87 1.75
CA TYR A 50 -7.72 -19.07 2.29
C TYR A 50 -7.59 -17.58 1.95
N ARG A 51 -7.85 -17.22 0.69
CA ARG A 51 -7.83 -15.83 0.20
C ARG A 51 -8.71 -14.85 0.99
N LYS A 52 -9.76 -15.33 1.66
CA LYS A 52 -10.66 -14.49 2.46
C LYS A 52 -10.08 -14.03 3.80
N ALA A 53 -8.92 -14.55 4.20
CA ALA A 53 -8.30 -14.29 5.50
C ALA A 53 -7.03 -13.41 5.42
N LEU A 54 -6.69 -12.85 4.26
CA LEU A 54 -5.56 -11.93 4.16
C LEU A 54 -5.88 -10.64 4.93
N SER A 55 -5.11 -10.39 5.98
CA SER A 55 -5.23 -9.15 6.75
C SER A 55 -4.78 -7.96 5.89
N LYS A 56 -5.68 -7.01 5.67
CA LYS A 56 -5.31 -5.74 5.02
C LYS A 56 -4.20 -5.01 5.80
N ASP A 57 -4.17 -5.14 7.11
CA ASP A 57 -3.14 -4.53 7.95
C ASP A 57 -1.75 -5.11 7.68
N SER A 58 -1.65 -6.41 7.43
CA SER A 58 -0.38 -7.04 7.03
C SER A 58 0.11 -6.50 5.68
N LEU A 59 -0.79 -6.41 4.69
CA LEU A 59 -0.47 -5.79 3.40
C LEU A 59 -0.03 -4.33 3.58
N PHE A 60 -0.75 -3.54 4.36
CA PHE A 60 -0.41 -2.11 4.54
C PHE A 60 0.93 -1.93 5.26
N ARG A 61 1.24 -2.75 6.27
CA ARG A 61 2.57 -2.75 6.91
C ARG A 61 3.68 -3.08 5.90
N ARG A 62 3.45 -4.08 5.04
CA ARG A 62 4.39 -4.43 3.98
C ARG A 62 4.60 -3.27 3.00
N LEU A 63 3.53 -2.63 2.50
CA LEU A 63 3.61 -1.49 1.58
C LEU A 63 4.38 -0.31 2.20
N ASN A 64 4.13 -0.02 3.48
CA ASN A 64 4.88 0.99 4.22
C ASN A 64 6.39 0.66 4.31
N GLY A 65 6.73 -0.61 4.55
CA GLY A 65 8.12 -1.08 4.58
C GLY A 65 8.80 -0.98 3.22
N ILE A 66 8.11 -1.38 2.14
CA ILE A 66 8.60 -1.24 0.75
C ILE A 66 8.86 0.22 0.42
N TYR A 67 7.91 1.10 0.72
CA TYR A 67 8.06 2.53 0.48
C TYR A 67 9.22 3.14 1.28
N ALA A 68 9.34 2.76 2.55
CA ALA A 68 10.44 3.22 3.39
C ALA A 68 11.81 2.82 2.80
N LEU A 69 11.94 1.58 2.33
CA LEU A 69 13.14 1.10 1.65
C LEU A 69 13.44 1.92 0.39
N GLN A 70 12.43 2.14 -0.46
CA GLN A 70 12.58 2.87 -1.72
C GLN A 70 12.78 4.37 -1.56
N SER A 71 12.27 4.96 -0.47
CA SER A 71 12.43 6.40 -0.14
C SER A 71 13.69 6.71 0.66
N GLY A 72 14.61 5.75 0.80
CA GLY A 72 15.88 5.98 1.48
C GLY A 72 15.77 6.10 3.00
N CYS A 73 14.85 5.33 3.63
CA CYS A 73 14.82 5.25 5.08
C CYS A 73 16.21 4.79 5.61
N PRO A 74 16.79 5.50 6.58
CA PRO A 74 18.14 5.18 7.05
C PRO A 74 18.30 3.74 7.53
N VAL A 75 17.30 3.20 8.22
CA VAL A 75 17.31 1.83 8.71
C VAL A 75 16.00 1.15 8.40
N VAL A 76 16.06 0.02 7.73
CA VAL A 76 14.93 -0.87 7.50
C VAL A 76 15.22 -2.21 8.17
N THR A 77 14.36 -2.66 9.06
CA THR A 77 14.41 -4.01 9.61
C THR A 77 13.54 -4.93 8.79
N ALA A 78 13.91 -6.17 8.60
CA ALA A 78 13.14 -7.13 7.82
C ALA A 78 13.25 -8.54 8.40
N GLU A 79 12.18 -9.30 8.37
CA GLU A 79 12.26 -10.74 8.49
C GLU A 79 12.75 -11.35 7.18
N ILE A 80 13.38 -12.54 7.27
CA ILE A 80 13.98 -13.16 6.08
C ILE A 80 12.95 -13.44 5.00
N ASP A 81 11.72 -13.84 5.36
CA ASP A 81 10.64 -14.15 4.43
C ASP A 81 10.19 -12.93 3.63
N ALA A 82 10.30 -11.73 4.22
CA ALA A 82 9.97 -10.48 3.50
C ALA A 82 10.92 -10.19 2.34
N LEU A 83 12.18 -10.63 2.44
CA LEU A 83 13.21 -10.36 1.45
C LEU A 83 13.22 -11.36 0.28
N VAL A 84 12.69 -12.56 0.48
CA VAL A 84 12.60 -13.57 -0.58
C VAL A 84 11.31 -13.41 -1.43
N GLN A 85 10.38 -12.60 -0.95
CA GLN A 85 9.14 -12.29 -1.67
C GLN A 85 9.36 -11.15 -2.65
N LEU A 86 8.78 -11.28 -3.85
CA LEU A 86 8.81 -10.21 -4.85
C LEU A 86 8.01 -8.99 -4.38
N PHE A 87 8.49 -7.81 -4.73
CA PHE A 87 7.80 -6.55 -4.56
C PHE A 87 8.09 -5.59 -5.73
N PRO A 88 7.23 -4.59 -6.00
CA PRO A 88 7.42 -3.69 -7.14
C PRO A 88 8.72 -2.89 -7.01
N GLN A 89 9.39 -2.68 -8.14
CA GLN A 89 10.62 -1.86 -8.18
C GLN A 89 10.39 -0.43 -7.70
N LYS A 90 9.18 0.10 -7.95
CA LYS A 90 8.73 1.40 -7.46
C LYS A 90 7.27 1.30 -7.03
N LEU A 91 7.00 1.60 -5.77
CA LEU A 91 5.65 1.68 -5.26
C LEU A 91 5.03 3.02 -5.68
N PRO A 92 3.89 3.01 -6.42
CA PRO A 92 3.21 4.24 -6.76
C PRO A 92 2.71 4.98 -5.54
N ALA A 93 2.77 6.32 -5.60
CA ALA A 93 2.22 7.19 -4.58
C ALA A 93 1.72 8.47 -5.24
N LEU A 94 0.69 9.08 -4.64
CA LEU A 94 0.25 10.44 -4.94
C LEU A 94 0.80 11.36 -3.85
N CYS A 95 1.23 12.55 -4.26
CA CYS A 95 1.64 13.59 -3.33
C CYS A 95 0.79 14.82 -3.61
N TRP A 96 0.14 15.33 -2.57
CA TRP A 96 -0.62 16.59 -2.64
C TRP A 96 -0.02 17.59 -1.66
N ARG A 97 0.12 18.82 -2.14
CA ARG A 97 0.65 19.92 -1.35
C ARG A 97 -0.27 21.13 -1.46
N GLU A 98 -0.50 21.81 -0.34
CA GLU A 98 -1.30 23.05 -0.31
C GLU A 98 -0.76 24.06 -1.33
N GLY A 99 -1.65 24.62 -2.14
CA GLY A 99 -1.34 25.59 -3.20
C GLY A 99 -0.89 24.99 -4.53
N GLU A 100 -0.74 23.66 -4.65
CA GLU A 100 -0.39 23.00 -5.90
C GLU A 100 -1.64 22.43 -6.60
N ASP A 101 -1.59 22.37 -7.95
CA ASP A 101 -2.65 21.80 -8.77
C ASP A 101 -2.55 20.27 -8.83
N ALA A 102 -3.70 19.60 -8.78
CA ALA A 102 -3.79 18.15 -8.69
C ALA A 102 -4.87 17.52 -9.59
N ASP A 103 -5.20 18.11 -10.74
CA ASP A 103 -6.21 17.58 -11.69
C ASP A 103 -7.33 16.79 -10.96
N PHE A 104 -8.17 17.53 -10.21
CA PHE A 104 -9.17 16.95 -9.30
C PHE A 104 -10.09 15.94 -9.98
N ALA A 105 -10.42 16.15 -11.26
CA ALA A 105 -11.28 15.25 -12.02
C ALA A 105 -10.69 13.82 -12.14
N SER A 106 -9.36 13.69 -12.16
CA SER A 106 -8.67 12.40 -12.27
C SER A 106 -8.39 11.72 -10.92
N VAL A 107 -8.46 12.46 -9.81
CA VAL A 107 -8.15 11.93 -8.46
C VAL A 107 -8.90 10.64 -8.13
N PRO A 108 -10.22 10.51 -8.36
CA PRO A 108 -10.93 9.27 -8.05
C PRO A 108 -10.40 8.06 -8.81
N ALA A 109 -10.12 8.24 -10.11
CA ALA A 109 -9.59 7.16 -10.94
C ALA A 109 -8.17 6.78 -10.52
N GLN A 110 -7.35 7.76 -10.15
CA GLN A 110 -5.99 7.51 -9.64
C GLN A 110 -6.03 6.74 -8.32
N LEU A 111 -6.92 7.10 -7.39
CA LEU A 111 -7.08 6.40 -6.12
C LEU A 111 -7.55 4.94 -6.30
N VAL A 112 -8.51 4.71 -7.19
CA VAL A 112 -8.95 3.35 -7.54
C VAL A 112 -7.80 2.53 -8.11
N ARG A 113 -6.98 3.11 -9.01
CA ARG A 113 -5.76 2.45 -9.54
C ARG A 113 -4.73 2.15 -8.46
N LEU A 114 -4.66 2.96 -7.41
CA LEU A 114 -3.82 2.70 -6.24
C LEU A 114 -4.43 1.67 -5.28
N GLY A 115 -5.59 1.09 -5.58
CA GLY A 115 -6.25 0.07 -4.76
C GLY A 115 -7.15 0.62 -3.65
N TYR A 116 -7.47 1.93 -3.67
CA TYR A 116 -8.43 2.51 -2.73
C TYR A 116 -9.87 2.21 -3.13
N VAL A 117 -10.71 1.94 -2.16
CA VAL A 117 -12.13 1.68 -2.36
C VAL A 117 -12.93 2.96 -2.08
N ARG A 118 -13.78 3.34 -3.04
CA ARG A 118 -14.69 4.48 -2.86
C ARG A 118 -15.89 4.08 -2.01
N GLY A 119 -16.17 4.85 -0.95
CA GLY A 119 -17.33 4.71 -0.09
C GLY A 119 -18.18 5.97 -0.03
N TYR A 120 -19.27 5.94 0.73
CA TYR A 120 -20.03 7.12 1.10
C TYR A 120 -19.31 7.97 2.15
N GLU A 121 -18.58 7.29 3.04
CA GLU A 121 -17.72 7.88 4.05
C GLU A 121 -16.47 7.00 4.24
N VAL A 122 -15.50 7.54 4.96
CA VAL A 122 -14.24 6.86 5.25
C VAL A 122 -14.37 6.13 6.58
N GLU A 123 -14.20 4.81 6.56
CA GLU A 123 -14.34 3.96 7.76
C GLU A 123 -13.02 3.25 8.13
N THR A 124 -12.21 2.92 7.12
CA THR A 124 -11.00 2.13 7.30
C THR A 124 -9.87 2.61 6.39
N LYS A 125 -8.63 2.26 6.71
CA LYS A 125 -7.49 2.50 5.82
C LYS A 125 -7.73 1.90 4.43
N GLY A 126 -7.30 2.63 3.39
CA GLY A 126 -7.50 2.21 2.01
C GLY A 126 -8.89 2.54 1.44
N THR A 127 -9.66 3.42 2.10
CA THR A 127 -10.94 3.93 1.60
C THR A 127 -10.90 5.42 1.36
N PHE A 128 -11.78 5.92 0.48
CA PHE A 128 -11.96 7.35 0.24
C PHE A 128 -13.43 7.68 -0.08
N ALA A 129 -13.83 8.91 0.17
CA ALA A 129 -15.13 9.45 -0.16
C ALA A 129 -14.98 10.84 -0.80
N LEU A 130 -15.87 11.18 -1.73
CA LEU A 130 -15.91 12.48 -2.41
C LEU A 130 -17.26 13.13 -2.19
N ARG A 131 -17.26 14.39 -1.76
CA ARG A 131 -18.45 15.22 -1.55
C ARG A 131 -18.20 16.61 -2.11
N GLY A 132 -18.66 16.86 -3.35
CA GLY A 132 -18.29 18.09 -4.07
C GLY A 132 -16.79 18.19 -4.25
N ASP A 133 -16.20 19.28 -3.84
CA ASP A 133 -14.76 19.55 -3.93
C ASP A 133 -13.96 19.06 -2.70
N ILE A 134 -14.56 18.20 -1.88
CA ILE A 134 -13.94 17.65 -0.67
C ILE A 134 -13.64 16.17 -0.87
N LEU A 135 -12.38 15.80 -0.68
CA LEU A 135 -11.91 14.43 -0.62
C LEU A 135 -11.61 14.04 0.82
N ASP A 136 -12.34 13.08 1.35
CA ASP A 136 -11.98 12.36 2.58
C ASP A 136 -11.24 11.07 2.18
N ILE A 137 -10.07 10.83 2.75
CA ILE A 137 -9.26 9.64 2.46
C ILE A 137 -8.60 9.11 3.72
N TYR A 138 -8.50 7.79 3.86
CA TYR A 138 -7.68 7.16 4.90
C TYR A 138 -6.47 6.48 4.27
N PRO A 139 -5.33 7.20 4.15
CA PRO A 139 -4.12 6.64 3.57
C PRO A 139 -3.62 5.44 4.37
N VAL A 140 -3.08 4.44 3.69
CA VAL A 140 -2.53 3.24 4.33
C VAL A 140 -1.28 3.51 5.17
N ASN A 141 -0.62 4.64 4.91
CA ASN A 141 0.58 5.12 5.60
C ASN A 141 0.31 6.22 6.64
N ALA A 142 -0.95 6.57 6.89
CA ALA A 142 -1.31 7.57 7.90
C ALA A 142 -1.94 6.91 9.13
N GLU A 143 -1.81 7.55 10.29
CA GLU A 143 -2.48 7.12 11.52
C GLU A 143 -3.96 7.49 11.51
N ASN A 144 -4.28 8.65 10.93
CA ASN A 144 -5.62 9.21 10.88
C ASN A 144 -6.05 9.46 9.44
N PRO A 145 -7.36 9.46 9.14
CA PRO A 145 -7.88 9.91 7.87
C PRO A 145 -7.62 11.40 7.67
N VAL A 146 -7.64 11.82 6.41
CA VAL A 146 -7.33 13.18 6.01
C VAL A 146 -8.42 13.71 5.10
N ARG A 147 -8.85 14.94 5.37
CA ARG A 147 -9.71 15.74 4.48
C ARG A 147 -8.84 16.67 3.65
N VAL A 148 -9.03 16.60 2.35
CA VAL A 148 -8.39 17.49 1.38
C VAL A 148 -9.50 18.33 0.74
N ASP A 149 -9.44 19.65 0.98
CA ASP A 149 -10.34 20.61 0.36
C ASP A 149 -9.69 21.09 -0.94
N PHE A 150 -10.43 21.04 -2.06
CA PHE A 150 -9.99 21.54 -3.36
C PHE A 150 -10.77 22.79 -3.72
N PHE A 151 -10.13 23.70 -4.46
CA PHE A 151 -10.78 24.80 -5.16
C PHE A 151 -10.45 24.67 -6.66
N GLY A 152 -11.39 24.14 -7.44
CA GLY A 152 -11.10 23.65 -8.77
C GLY A 152 -10.06 22.52 -8.73
N ASP A 153 -8.94 22.69 -9.43
CA ASP A 153 -7.83 21.73 -9.42
C ASP A 153 -6.79 22.01 -8.33
N THR A 154 -6.88 23.11 -7.61
CA THR A 154 -5.88 23.51 -6.60
C THR A 154 -6.21 22.90 -5.25
N VAL A 155 -5.22 22.29 -4.59
CA VAL A 155 -5.31 21.82 -3.20
C VAL A 155 -5.33 23.02 -2.26
N GLU A 156 -6.50 23.34 -1.67
CA GLU A 156 -6.64 24.49 -0.78
C GLU A 156 -6.13 24.19 0.63
N ARG A 157 -6.54 23.04 1.20
CA ARG A 157 -6.19 22.66 2.58
C ARG A 157 -6.13 21.16 2.76
N ILE A 158 -5.24 20.72 3.66
CA ILE A 158 -5.08 19.32 4.04
C ILE A 158 -5.22 19.19 5.57
N LYS A 159 -6.25 18.47 6.04
CA LYS A 159 -6.63 18.43 7.46
C LYS A 159 -6.79 16.97 7.93
N PRO A 160 -5.85 16.45 8.73
CA PRO A 160 -6.08 15.20 9.46
C PRO A 160 -7.25 15.37 10.46
N TYR A 161 -8.02 14.33 10.66
CA TYR A 161 -9.10 14.30 11.64
C TYR A 161 -9.19 12.95 12.33
N ASP A 162 -9.75 12.95 13.54
CA ASP A 162 -10.02 11.72 14.28
C ASP A 162 -11.22 11.00 13.67
N LEU A 163 -11.06 9.70 13.39
CA LEU A 163 -12.11 8.90 12.71
C LEU A 163 -13.37 8.74 13.57
N VAL A 164 -13.22 8.70 14.88
CA VAL A 164 -14.33 8.41 15.82
C VAL A 164 -15.08 9.68 16.20
N THR A 165 -14.34 10.73 16.53
CA THR A 165 -14.93 11.99 16.99
C THR A 165 -15.22 12.97 15.86
N GLY A 166 -14.57 12.81 14.70
CA GLY A 166 -14.61 13.76 13.59
C GLY A 166 -13.85 15.07 13.87
N GLU A 167 -13.16 15.17 15.02
CA GLU A 167 -12.41 16.36 15.39
C GLU A 167 -11.17 16.56 14.51
N ARG A 168 -10.89 17.81 14.17
CA ARG A 168 -9.70 18.17 13.40
C ARG A 168 -8.44 18.08 14.27
N LEU A 169 -7.43 17.38 13.78
CA LEU A 169 -6.15 17.20 14.46
C LEU A 169 -5.08 18.22 14.00
N GLY A 170 -5.53 19.33 13.38
CA GLY A 170 -4.67 20.37 12.85
C GLY A 170 -4.72 20.48 11.34
N SER A 171 -3.66 21.01 10.72
CA SER A 171 -3.46 21.04 9.26
C SER A 171 -2.03 20.64 8.93
N VAL A 172 -1.85 20.05 7.76
CA VAL A 172 -0.53 19.70 7.22
C VAL A 172 -0.40 20.31 5.83
N ARG A 173 0.80 20.69 5.45
CA ARG A 173 1.05 21.32 4.14
C ARG A 173 1.14 20.31 2.98
N GLU A 174 1.43 19.06 3.32
CA GLU A 174 1.69 18.03 2.33
C GLU A 174 1.22 16.68 2.86
N ILE A 175 0.74 15.83 1.95
CA ILE A 175 0.44 14.43 2.23
C ILE A 175 0.92 13.54 1.09
N THR A 176 1.52 12.41 1.46
CA THR A 176 1.83 11.33 0.53
C THR A 176 0.84 10.19 0.76
N VAL A 177 0.16 9.78 -0.29
CA VAL A 177 -0.82 8.69 -0.31
C VAL A 177 -0.19 7.52 -1.04
N LEU A 178 0.19 6.48 -0.31
CA LEU A 178 0.77 5.26 -0.88
C LEU A 178 -0.31 4.39 -1.52
N ALA A 179 0.09 3.56 -2.46
CA ALA A 179 -0.80 2.51 -2.96
C ALA A 179 -1.29 1.60 -1.83
N ALA A 180 -2.54 1.19 -1.91
CA ALA A 180 -3.19 0.25 -1.00
C ALA A 180 -3.15 -1.20 -1.53
N THR A 181 -2.40 -1.45 -2.61
CA THR A 181 -2.18 -2.75 -3.24
C THR A 181 -0.71 -2.89 -3.62
N ASP A 182 -0.20 -4.11 -3.67
CA ASP A 182 1.11 -4.45 -4.21
C ASP A 182 1.04 -5.04 -5.63
N VAL A 183 -0.16 -5.14 -6.18
CA VAL A 183 -0.41 -5.63 -7.55
C VAL A 183 -0.88 -4.47 -8.42
N PHE A 184 -0.08 -4.11 -9.41
CA PHE A 184 -0.39 -3.06 -10.38
C PHE A 184 -0.51 -3.69 -11.77
N VAL A 185 -1.72 -3.63 -12.31
CA VAL A 185 -2.00 -4.06 -13.69
C VAL A 185 -2.18 -2.81 -14.54
N GLY A 186 -1.28 -2.60 -15.50
CA GLY A 186 -1.41 -1.52 -16.47
C GLY A 186 -2.58 -1.79 -17.43
N GLU A 187 -3.17 -0.75 -18.00
CA GLU A 187 -4.31 -0.86 -18.95
C GLU A 187 -4.02 -1.81 -20.13
N ARG A 188 -2.75 -1.97 -20.50
CA ARG A 188 -2.30 -2.84 -21.61
C ARG A 188 -1.81 -4.21 -21.16
N ASP A 189 -1.76 -4.47 -19.88
CA ASP A 189 -1.16 -5.71 -19.34
C ASP A 189 -2.21 -6.76 -18.98
N GLY A 190 -3.49 -6.37 -18.80
CA GLY A 190 -4.57 -7.28 -18.44
C GLY A 190 -4.70 -8.43 -19.43
N GLU A 191 -4.70 -8.14 -20.74
CA GLU A 191 -4.77 -9.19 -21.79
C GLU A 191 -3.54 -10.10 -21.80
N LYS A 192 -2.33 -9.55 -21.61
CA LYS A 192 -1.09 -10.33 -21.55
C LYS A 192 -1.07 -11.24 -20.33
N ILE A 193 -1.47 -10.70 -19.15
CA ILE A 193 -1.55 -11.46 -17.90
C ILE A 193 -2.58 -12.58 -18.03
N ALA A 194 -3.77 -12.29 -18.54
CA ALA A 194 -4.80 -13.30 -18.74
C ALA A 194 -4.39 -14.38 -19.73
N LYS A 195 -3.66 -14.01 -20.81
CA LYS A 195 -3.11 -14.98 -21.77
C LYS A 195 -2.03 -15.83 -21.09
N ALA A 196 -1.11 -15.25 -20.35
CA ALA A 196 -0.09 -15.97 -19.61
C ALA A 196 -0.72 -16.94 -18.58
N LEU A 197 -1.71 -16.47 -17.82
CA LEU A 197 -2.45 -17.32 -16.89
C LEU A 197 -3.15 -18.50 -17.60
N LYS A 198 -3.77 -18.27 -18.76
CA LYS A 198 -4.40 -19.35 -19.56
C LYS A 198 -3.40 -20.37 -20.10
N GLU A 199 -2.19 -19.96 -20.44
CA GLU A 199 -1.11 -20.88 -20.83
C GLU A 199 -0.62 -21.69 -19.62
N GLU A 200 -0.41 -21.05 -18.49
CA GLU A 200 -0.04 -21.71 -17.23
C GLU A 200 -1.12 -22.70 -16.75
N LEU A 201 -2.41 -22.38 -16.95
CA LEU A 201 -3.53 -23.27 -16.64
C LEU A 201 -3.39 -24.67 -17.25
N LYS A 202 -2.78 -24.76 -18.44
CA LYS A 202 -2.56 -26.04 -19.10
C LYS A 202 -1.62 -26.97 -18.33
N SER A 203 -0.81 -26.44 -17.43
CA SER A 203 0.13 -27.18 -16.59
C SER A 203 -0.50 -27.74 -15.30
N PHE A 204 -1.68 -27.27 -14.91
CA PHE A 204 -2.33 -27.70 -13.66
C PHE A 204 -2.92 -29.10 -13.78
N LYS A 205 -2.47 -30.00 -12.91
CA LYS A 205 -2.96 -31.40 -12.84
C LYS A 205 -4.25 -31.51 -12.00
N SER A 206 -4.59 -30.52 -11.18
CA SER A 206 -5.79 -30.51 -10.34
C SER A 206 -6.92 -29.74 -11.03
N ALA A 207 -8.08 -30.39 -11.18
CA ALA A 207 -9.28 -29.76 -11.75
C ALA A 207 -9.76 -28.55 -10.93
N GLU A 208 -9.58 -28.59 -9.62
CA GLU A 208 -9.96 -27.50 -8.70
C GLU A 208 -9.03 -26.28 -8.86
N ALA A 209 -7.72 -26.51 -8.94
CA ALA A 209 -6.75 -25.46 -9.20
C ALA A 209 -6.95 -24.84 -10.60
N TYR A 210 -7.26 -25.66 -11.60
CA TYR A 210 -7.60 -25.20 -12.95
C TYR A 210 -8.84 -24.29 -12.95
N ALA A 211 -9.94 -24.74 -12.32
CA ALA A 211 -11.19 -23.97 -12.27
C ALA A 211 -10.98 -22.60 -11.62
N ARG A 212 -10.24 -22.55 -10.50
CA ARG A 212 -9.96 -21.32 -9.78
C ARG A 212 -9.05 -20.36 -10.55
N ALA A 213 -7.99 -20.86 -11.17
CA ALA A 213 -7.11 -20.02 -11.96
C ALA A 213 -7.78 -19.52 -13.25
N LYS A 214 -8.72 -20.31 -13.83
CA LYS A 214 -9.57 -19.90 -14.93
C LYS A 214 -10.51 -18.75 -14.53
N GLU A 215 -11.17 -18.85 -13.38
CA GLU A 215 -12.02 -17.80 -12.83
C GLU A 215 -11.26 -16.46 -12.71
N ILE A 216 -10.04 -16.50 -12.18
CA ILE A 216 -9.16 -15.32 -12.08
C ILE A 216 -8.81 -14.75 -13.45
N ALA A 217 -8.47 -15.61 -14.42
CA ALA A 217 -8.13 -15.18 -15.77
C ALA A 217 -9.34 -14.54 -16.48
N ASP A 218 -10.53 -15.09 -16.29
CA ASP A 218 -11.77 -14.58 -16.89
C ASP A 218 -12.18 -13.24 -16.26
N GLU A 219 -11.96 -13.07 -14.96
CA GLU A 219 -12.22 -11.81 -14.25
C GLU A 219 -11.25 -10.70 -14.70
N ILE A 220 -9.94 -10.98 -14.85
CA ILE A 220 -8.96 -10.03 -15.43
C ILE A 220 -9.36 -9.63 -16.85
N LEU A 221 -9.86 -10.57 -17.66
CA LEU A 221 -10.31 -10.30 -19.03
C LEU A 221 -11.60 -9.49 -19.07
N SER A 222 -12.47 -9.61 -18.07
CA SER A 222 -13.73 -8.83 -18.00
C SER A 222 -13.48 -7.36 -17.68
N ASP A 223 -12.36 -7.05 -17.01
CA ASP A 223 -11.93 -5.67 -16.69
C ASP A 223 -10.43 -5.45 -16.98
N PRO A 224 -10.01 -5.51 -18.25
CA PRO A 224 -8.61 -5.41 -18.63
C PRO A 224 -7.98 -4.05 -18.32
N ALA A 225 -8.79 -3.02 -18.07
CA ALA A 225 -8.35 -1.68 -17.73
C ALA A 225 -8.16 -1.48 -16.21
N GLY A 226 -8.46 -2.50 -15.39
CA GLY A 226 -8.33 -2.43 -13.94
C GLY A 226 -9.20 -1.33 -13.30
N LYS A 227 -10.40 -1.09 -13.87
CA LYS A 227 -11.36 -0.10 -13.34
C LYS A 227 -11.97 -0.58 -12.04
N SER A 228 -12.07 -1.87 -11.85
CA SER A 228 -12.46 -2.51 -10.60
C SER A 228 -11.22 -2.80 -9.76
N PRO A 229 -11.29 -2.71 -8.42
CA PRO A 229 -10.18 -3.10 -7.56
C PRO A 229 -9.82 -4.55 -7.86
N PRO A 230 -8.52 -4.89 -7.95
CA PRO A 230 -8.11 -6.24 -8.28
C PRO A 230 -8.74 -7.22 -7.29
N ILE A 231 -9.15 -8.38 -7.80
CA ILE A 231 -9.81 -9.50 -7.09
C ILE A 231 -9.11 -9.86 -5.78
N PHE A 232 -7.83 -9.54 -5.69
CA PHE A 232 -6.98 -9.75 -4.52
C PHE A 232 -7.32 -8.84 -3.33
N CYS A 233 -8.22 -7.85 -3.52
CA CYS A 233 -8.61 -6.87 -2.49
C CYS A 233 -10.07 -7.04 -2.01
N ARG A 234 -10.80 -8.06 -2.48
CA ARG A 234 -12.15 -8.38 -1.99
C ARG A 234 -12.12 -9.46 -0.93
#